data_2ad732a00c7a98cf91525eab484df881
#
_entry.id   2ad732a00c7a98cf91525eab484df881
#
_cell.length_a   1.000
_cell.length_b   1.000
_cell.length_c   1.000
_cell.angle_alpha   90.00
_cell.angle_beta   90.00
_cell.angle_gamma   90.00
#
_symmetry.space_group_name_H-M   'P 1'
#
loop_
_entity.id
_entity.type
_entity.pdbx_description
1 polymer ?
#
loop_
_entity_poly.entity_id
_entity_poly.type
_entity_poly.pdbx_seq_one_letter_code
_entity_poly.pdbx_strand_id
1 'polypeptide(L)'
;MRLMVEFTTEPFELDTFPEHAAAARKVVDEAGLDVSVGPFGTGAEGEAEQVLTAVTRLLRETLEAGATRISVQVSLLDEEGGTP
;
A
#
# COMPACT_ATOMS: atom_id res chain seq x y z
N MET A 1 -14.29 10.65 3.21
CA MET A 1 -14.13 9.26 3.63
C MET A 1 -12.65 8.92 3.61
N ARG A 2 -12.15 8.43 4.72
CA ARG A 2 -10.74 8.06 4.80
C ARG A 2 -10.61 6.55 4.76
N LEU A 3 -9.59 6.09 4.08
CA LEU A 3 -9.31 4.67 3.94
C LEU A 3 -7.88 4.38 4.37
N MET A 4 -7.67 3.15 4.83
CA MET A 4 -6.34 2.63 5.06
C MET A 4 -6.14 1.45 4.12
N VAL A 5 -4.97 1.38 3.51
CA VAL A 5 -4.58 0.22 2.73
C VAL A 5 -3.37 -0.41 3.40
N GLU A 6 -3.39 -1.74 3.49
CA GLU A 6 -2.26 -2.51 3.98
C GLU A 6 -1.88 -3.50 2.91
N PHE A 7 -0.60 -3.65 2.66
CA PHE A 7 -0.18 -4.50 1.55
C PHE A 7 1.18 -5.13 1.78
N THR A 8 1.38 -6.25 1.10
CA THR A 8 2.68 -6.91 0.98
C THR A 8 2.85 -7.34 -0.45
N THR A 9 4.10 -7.43 -0.89
CA THR A 9 4.42 -7.90 -2.23
C THR A 9 5.44 -9.04 -2.11
N GLU A 10 5.34 -10.01 -3.01
CA GLU A 10 6.20 -11.19 -3.02
C GLU A 10 6.80 -11.37 -4.40
N PRO A 11 7.98 -11.99 -4.53
CA PRO A 11 8.69 -12.75 -3.52
C PRO A 11 9.38 -11.86 -2.49
N PHE A 12 9.56 -12.39 -1.31
CA PHE A 12 10.20 -11.73 -0.20
C PHE A 12 11.69 -12.06 -0.24
N GLU A 13 12.54 -11.04 -0.13
CA GLU A 13 13.98 -11.23 -0.14
C GLU A 13 14.60 -10.59 1.08
N LEU A 14 15.51 -11.33 1.73
CA LEU A 14 16.12 -10.86 2.96
C LEU A 14 17.35 -10.01 2.73
N ASP A 15 18.07 -10.27 1.65
CA ASP A 15 19.39 -9.65 1.42
C ASP A 15 19.33 -8.37 0.62
N THR A 16 18.26 -8.15 -0.11
CA THR A 16 18.11 -6.97 -0.95
C THR A 16 16.72 -6.41 -0.81
N PHE A 17 16.58 -5.16 -1.21
CA PHE A 17 15.26 -4.52 -1.28
C PHE A 17 14.76 -4.73 -2.71
N PRO A 18 13.77 -5.61 -2.93
CA PRO A 18 13.35 -5.94 -4.29
C PRO A 18 12.79 -4.74 -5.03
N GLU A 19 12.91 -4.75 -6.36
CA GLU A 19 12.39 -3.67 -7.17
C GLU A 19 10.89 -3.49 -6.97
N HIS A 20 10.14 -4.58 -6.81
CA HIS A 20 8.69 -4.44 -6.61
C HIS A 20 8.37 -3.77 -5.28
N ALA A 21 9.19 -3.98 -4.25
CA ALA A 21 8.99 -3.29 -2.98
C ALA A 21 9.29 -1.80 -3.12
N ALA A 22 10.33 -1.46 -3.88
CA ALA A 22 10.66 -0.07 -4.14
C ALA A 22 9.54 0.61 -4.96
N ALA A 23 8.98 -0.10 -5.93
CA ALA A 23 7.88 0.41 -6.73
C ALA A 23 6.66 0.69 -5.85
N ALA A 24 6.36 -0.23 -4.93
CA ALA A 24 5.23 -0.05 -4.02
C ALA A 24 5.41 1.20 -3.16
N ARG A 25 6.60 1.39 -2.60
CA ARG A 25 6.89 2.53 -1.76
C ARG A 25 6.77 3.82 -2.53
N LYS A 26 7.28 3.83 -3.76
CA LYS A 26 7.20 5.01 -4.61
C LYS A 26 5.75 5.40 -4.88
N VAL A 27 4.90 4.42 -5.14
CA VAL A 27 3.48 4.69 -5.43
C VAL A 27 2.81 5.38 -4.25
N VAL A 28 2.97 4.84 -3.03
CA VAL A 28 2.28 5.43 -1.88
C VAL A 28 2.87 6.77 -1.49
N ASP A 29 4.19 6.96 -1.69
CA ASP A 29 4.81 8.25 -1.43
C ASP A 29 4.31 9.31 -2.42
N GLU A 30 4.22 8.96 -3.68
CA GLU A 30 3.74 9.90 -4.71
C GLU A 30 2.27 10.23 -4.57
N ALA A 31 1.51 9.31 -4.02
CA ALA A 31 0.09 9.53 -3.80
C ALA A 31 -0.19 10.47 -2.63
N GLY A 32 0.82 10.82 -1.86
CA GLY A 32 0.65 11.74 -0.74
C GLY A 32 -0.02 11.10 0.46
N LEU A 33 0.08 9.78 0.57
CA LEU A 33 -0.56 9.07 1.69
C LEU A 33 0.35 9.06 2.91
N ASP A 34 -0.27 8.95 4.08
CA ASP A 34 0.47 8.78 5.33
C ASP A 34 0.90 7.32 5.44
N VAL A 35 2.20 7.09 5.34
CA VAL A 35 2.76 5.74 5.25
C VAL A 35 3.30 5.28 6.59
N SER A 36 3.01 4.05 6.95
CA SER A 36 3.59 3.41 8.13
C SER A 36 4.06 2.02 7.75
N VAL A 37 5.16 1.59 8.37
CA VAL A 37 5.71 0.25 8.12
C VAL A 37 5.59 -0.53 9.40
N GLY A 38 4.93 -1.67 9.32
CA GLY A 38 4.73 -2.54 10.46
C GLY A 38 5.41 -3.88 10.25
N PRO A 39 5.30 -4.76 11.24
CA PRO A 39 5.95 -6.07 11.17
C PRO A 39 5.36 -6.98 10.09
N PHE A 40 4.15 -6.69 9.65
CA PHE A 40 3.47 -7.55 8.69
C PHE A 40 3.31 -6.91 7.31
N GLY A 41 3.87 -5.73 7.10
CA GLY A 41 3.78 -5.08 5.81
C GLY A 41 3.74 -3.58 5.94
N THR A 42 3.34 -2.94 4.86
CA THR A 42 3.27 -1.49 4.78
C THR A 42 1.82 -1.05 4.80
N GLY A 43 1.54 -0.01 5.58
CA GLY A 43 0.22 0.61 5.62
C GLY A 43 0.30 2.03 5.13
N ALA A 44 -0.79 2.50 4.56
CA ALA A 44 -0.88 3.88 4.11
C ALA A 44 -2.33 4.33 4.22
N GLU A 45 -2.55 5.59 4.60
CA GLU A 45 -3.91 6.08 4.72
C GLU A 45 -4.06 7.47 4.13
N GLY A 46 -5.27 7.79 3.74
CA GLY A 46 -5.61 9.07 3.17
C GLY A 46 -7.05 9.11 2.74
N GLU A 47 -7.38 10.12 1.95
CA GLU A 47 -8.73 10.25 1.41
C GLU A 47 -9.01 9.13 0.41
N ALA A 48 -10.27 8.71 0.35
CA ALA A 48 -10.66 7.56 -0.45
C ALA A 48 -10.17 7.63 -1.89
N GLU A 49 -10.31 8.77 -2.54
CA GLU A 49 -9.88 8.89 -3.94
C GLU A 49 -8.38 8.70 -4.09
N GLN A 50 -7.60 9.24 -3.16
CA GLN A 50 -6.15 9.07 -3.20
C GLN A 50 -5.77 7.62 -2.99
N VAL A 51 -6.41 6.95 -2.03
CA VAL A 51 -6.09 5.56 -1.71
C VAL A 51 -6.48 4.64 -2.87
N LEU A 52 -7.67 4.81 -3.44
CA LEU A 52 -8.13 3.95 -4.51
C LEU A 52 -7.30 4.11 -5.78
N THR A 53 -6.90 5.34 -6.09
CA THR A 53 -6.01 5.58 -7.22
C THR A 53 -4.65 4.94 -6.97
N ALA A 54 -4.15 5.06 -5.74
CA ALA A 54 -2.87 4.46 -5.37
C ALA A 54 -2.91 2.94 -5.46
N VAL A 55 -4.02 2.32 -5.04
CA VAL A 55 -4.15 0.86 -5.11
C VAL A 55 -4.07 0.38 -6.55
N THR A 56 -4.73 1.08 -7.47
CA THR A 56 -4.67 0.70 -8.88
C THR A 56 -3.24 0.76 -9.39
N ARG A 57 -2.52 1.84 -9.09
CA ARG A 57 -1.12 1.98 -9.48
C ARG A 57 -0.25 0.92 -8.81
N LEU A 58 -0.50 0.67 -7.53
CA LEU A 58 0.26 -0.30 -6.76
C LEU A 58 0.24 -1.66 -7.44
N LEU A 59 -0.95 -2.12 -7.78
CA LEU A 59 -1.09 -3.43 -8.42
C LEU A 59 -0.34 -3.47 -9.75
N ARG A 60 -0.50 -2.45 -10.58
CA ARG A 60 0.13 -2.44 -11.89
C ARG A 60 1.65 -2.33 -11.79
N GLU A 61 2.13 -1.36 -11.05
CA GLU A 61 3.57 -1.07 -11.06
C GLU A 61 4.39 -2.10 -10.31
N THR A 62 3.85 -2.71 -9.27
CA THR A 62 4.59 -3.76 -8.57
C THR A 62 4.64 -5.03 -9.40
N LEU A 63 3.56 -5.37 -10.11
CA LEU A 63 3.61 -6.53 -11.01
C LEU A 63 4.60 -6.31 -12.13
N GLU A 64 4.65 -5.10 -12.69
CA GLU A 64 5.63 -4.77 -13.72
C GLU A 64 7.05 -4.83 -13.20
N ALA A 65 7.25 -4.58 -11.92
CA ALA A 65 8.57 -4.58 -11.29
C ALA A 65 8.98 -5.95 -10.76
N GLY A 66 8.19 -6.98 -11.02
CA GLY A 66 8.58 -8.34 -10.70
C GLY A 66 7.82 -9.01 -9.58
N ALA A 67 6.83 -8.37 -8.99
CA ALA A 67 6.02 -9.03 -7.97
C ALA A 67 5.22 -10.16 -8.62
N THR A 68 5.18 -11.28 -7.92
CA THR A 68 4.38 -12.42 -8.38
C THR A 68 3.11 -12.57 -7.58
N ARG A 69 3.03 -11.87 -6.45
CA ARG A 69 1.85 -11.90 -5.59
C ARG A 69 1.77 -10.62 -4.80
N ILE A 70 0.58 -10.06 -4.71
CA ILE A 70 0.32 -8.87 -3.92
C ILE A 70 -0.88 -9.15 -3.05
N SER A 71 -0.73 -8.90 -1.74
CA SER A 71 -1.84 -9.02 -0.81
C SER A 71 -2.22 -7.62 -0.38
N VAL A 72 -3.48 -7.25 -0.55
CA VAL A 72 -3.96 -5.91 -0.26
C VAL A 72 -5.23 -6.00 0.56
N GLN A 73 -5.29 -5.21 1.62
CA GLN A 73 -6.52 -5.02 2.39
C GLN A 73 -6.82 -3.53 2.44
N VAL A 74 -8.07 -3.18 2.21
CA VAL A 74 -8.51 -1.80 2.32
C VAL A 74 -9.56 -1.73 3.41
N SER A 75 -9.38 -0.80 4.34
CA SER A 75 -10.28 -0.64 5.48
C SER A 75 -10.83 0.77 5.52
N LEU A 76 -12.08 0.88 5.91
CA LEU A 76 -12.71 2.17 6.12
C LEU A 76 -12.31 2.70 7.49
N LEU A 77 -11.84 3.94 7.54
CA LEU A 77 -11.52 4.59 8.80
C LEU A 77 -12.68 5.49 9.19
N ASP A 78 -13.05 5.44 10.47
CA ASP A 78 -14.13 6.26 10.97
C ASP A 78 -13.56 7.60 11.42
N GLU A 79 -13.84 8.64 10.66
CA GLU A 79 -13.28 9.95 10.92
C GLU A 79 -13.90 10.67 12.09
N GLU A 80 -15.05 10.21 12.55
CA GLU A 80 -15.74 10.90 13.62
C GLU A 80 -15.48 10.29 14.96
N GLY A 81 -14.55 9.37 15.01
CA GLY A 81 -14.23 8.70 16.25
C GLY A 81 -15.27 7.70 16.67
N GLY A 82 -16.35 7.59 15.93
CA GLY A 82 -17.27 6.53 16.17
C GLY A 82 -16.73 5.27 15.53
N THR A 83 -16.79 4.21 16.23
CA THR A 83 -16.36 2.97 15.62
C THR A 83 -17.55 2.19 15.19
N PRO A 84 -17.41 1.50 14.11
CA PRO A 84 -18.48 0.60 13.70
C PRO A 84 -18.73 -0.46 14.74
#